data_ea42bfc8562b1b3bbfba1e87293e26c6
#
_entry.id   ea42bfc8562b1b3bbfba1e87293e26c6
#
_cell.length_a   1.000
_cell.length_b   1.000
_cell.length_c   1.000
_cell.angle_alpha   90.00
_cell.angle_beta   90.00
_cell.angle_gamma   90.00
#
_symmetry.space_group_name_H-M   'P 1'
#
loop_
_entity.id
_entity.type
_entity.pdbx_description
1 polymer ?
#
loop_
_entity_poly.entity_id
_entity_poly.type
_entity_poly.pdbx_seq_one_letter_code
_entity_poly.pdbx_strand_id
1 'polypeptide(L)'
;FKARPDKLHPARIGRQTWANPNFRFRPGLTSKVRTAECTLQVCDSLWLNKSFKKEYLQKIADAPLRDKRYRYSCVGFILLQQVVEARAGMPMDEFLAQEFYTPMGLKRTGYLPLRFLSKEEIVPSSVDPFLRKTVLQGFAHDESAAFQGGVSGNAGLFSTAEEVAQIYQMLLN
;
A
#
# COMPACT_ATOMS: atom_id res chain seq x y z
N PHE A 1 -14.44 -18.58 -20.91
CA PHE A 1 -13.07 -19.01 -20.53
C PHE A 1 -13.10 -19.36 -19.05
N LYS A 2 -13.21 -20.65 -18.72
CA LYS A 2 -13.08 -21.15 -17.33
C LYS A 2 -11.59 -21.36 -17.05
N ALA A 3 -10.99 -20.47 -16.27
CA ALA A 3 -9.65 -20.69 -15.72
C ALA A 3 -9.70 -21.86 -14.72
N ARG A 4 -8.86 -22.86 -14.89
CA ARG A 4 -8.74 -23.98 -13.97
C ARG A 4 -8.04 -23.50 -12.69
N PRO A 5 -8.58 -23.81 -11.49
CA PRO A 5 -8.05 -23.32 -10.19
C PRO A 5 -6.72 -23.92 -9.77
N ASP A 6 -6.25 -24.96 -10.44
CA ASP A 6 -5.17 -25.85 -10.00
C ASP A 6 -3.76 -25.44 -10.46
N LYS A 7 -3.61 -24.30 -11.15
CA LYS A 7 -2.29 -23.83 -11.64
C LYS A 7 -1.73 -22.57 -10.98
N LEU A 8 -2.38 -22.05 -9.95
CA LEU A 8 -1.82 -20.97 -9.14
C LEU A 8 -1.04 -21.56 -7.96
N HIS A 9 0.23 -21.86 -8.19
CA HIS A 9 1.13 -22.29 -7.12
C HIS A 9 1.41 -21.09 -6.21
N PRO A 10 0.97 -21.08 -4.93
CA PRO A 10 1.09 -19.92 -4.03
C PRO A 10 2.54 -19.44 -3.82
N ALA A 11 3.50 -20.32 -4.07
CA ALA A 11 4.92 -20.05 -3.88
C ALA A 11 5.55 -19.09 -4.92
N ARG A 12 4.86 -18.75 -6.02
CA ARG A 12 5.42 -17.89 -7.08
C ARG A 12 5.12 -16.40 -6.90
N ILE A 13 4.02 -16.05 -6.25
CA ILE A 13 3.61 -14.63 -6.11
C ILE A 13 4.42 -13.93 -5.00
N GLY A 14 4.76 -14.65 -3.92
CA GLY A 14 5.50 -14.06 -2.79
C GLY A 14 7.01 -13.88 -2.99
N ARG A 15 7.61 -14.42 -4.06
CA ARG A 15 9.08 -14.35 -4.27
C ARG A 15 9.56 -13.25 -5.20
N GLN A 16 8.67 -12.58 -5.90
CA GLN A 16 9.08 -11.56 -6.90
C GLN A 16 9.26 -10.16 -6.32
N THR A 17 8.72 -9.87 -5.15
CA THR A 17 8.76 -8.51 -4.57
C THR A 17 9.98 -8.23 -3.68
N TRP A 18 10.71 -9.25 -3.21
CA TRP A 18 11.81 -9.08 -2.27
C TRP A 18 13.10 -9.69 -2.78
N ALA A 19 13.93 -8.88 -3.40
CA ALA A 19 15.21 -9.31 -3.95
C ALA A 19 16.28 -9.62 -2.89
N ASN A 20 15.93 -9.69 -1.59
CA ASN A 20 16.86 -10.06 -0.52
C ASN A 20 16.43 -11.35 0.18
N PRO A 21 17.08 -12.52 -0.07
CA PRO A 21 16.79 -13.77 0.61
C PRO A 21 17.12 -13.74 2.12
N ASN A 22 17.86 -12.74 2.59
CA ASN A 22 18.22 -12.57 4.00
C ASN A 22 17.27 -11.61 4.72
N PHE A 23 16.26 -11.06 4.03
CA PHE A 23 15.24 -10.25 4.67
C PHE A 23 14.30 -11.16 5.46
N ARG A 24 14.70 -11.51 6.68
CA ARG A 24 13.81 -12.15 7.65
C ARG A 24 13.03 -11.06 8.37
N PHE A 25 11.78 -10.90 7.96
CA PHE A 25 10.82 -10.09 8.66
C PHE A 25 10.49 -10.77 10.00
N ARG A 26 10.84 -10.15 11.11
CA ARG A 26 10.23 -10.42 12.42
C ARG A 26 9.30 -9.26 12.72
N PRO A 27 7.98 -9.42 12.57
CA PRO A 27 7.06 -8.39 13.03
C PRO A 27 7.25 -8.24 14.54
N GLY A 28 7.61 -7.04 14.97
CA GLY A 28 7.44 -6.64 16.36
C GLY A 28 5.95 -6.53 16.65
N LEU A 29 5.29 -7.66 16.82
CA LEU A 29 3.87 -7.76 17.15
C LEU A 29 3.69 -7.29 18.59
N THR A 30 3.32 -6.03 18.77
CA THR A 30 2.87 -5.54 20.06
C THR A 30 1.35 -5.58 20.12
N SER A 31 0.83 -6.68 20.61
CA SER A 31 -0.62 -6.89 20.81
C SER A 31 -1.21 -6.09 21.98
N LYS A 32 -0.49 -5.20 22.65
CA LYS A 32 -0.91 -4.67 23.97
C LYS A 32 -0.92 -3.17 24.19
N VAL A 33 -0.49 -2.32 23.26
CA VAL A 33 -0.56 -0.85 23.47
C VAL A 33 -1.36 -0.23 22.32
N ARG A 34 -2.65 -0.03 22.55
CA ARG A 34 -3.56 0.63 21.65
C ARG A 34 -3.68 2.12 22.00
N THR A 35 -2.65 2.90 21.73
CA THR A 35 -2.83 4.33 21.61
C THR A 35 -2.80 4.66 20.11
N ALA A 36 -3.89 5.25 19.60
CA ALA A 36 -4.07 5.58 18.18
C ALA A 36 -2.90 6.39 17.59
N GLU A 37 -2.17 7.11 18.44
CA GLU A 37 -1.00 7.89 18.07
C GLU A 37 0.25 7.07 17.75
N CYS A 38 0.33 5.81 18.23
CA CYS A 38 1.54 4.99 18.14
C CYS A 38 1.42 3.81 17.17
N THR A 39 0.26 3.59 16.54
CA THR A 39 0.02 2.39 15.74
C THR A 39 -0.51 2.70 14.34
N LEU A 40 -0.13 1.86 13.37
CA LEU A 40 -0.66 1.84 12.00
C LEU A 40 -1.57 0.62 11.88
N GLN A 41 -2.84 0.83 11.59
CA GLN A 41 -3.76 -0.27 11.36
C GLN A 41 -3.53 -0.88 9.98
N VAL A 42 -3.35 -2.19 9.91
CA VAL A 42 -3.07 -2.92 8.66
C VAL A 42 -4.19 -3.90 8.28
N CYS A 43 -5.07 -4.21 9.20
CA CYS A 43 -6.38 -4.83 9.02
C CYS A 43 -7.22 -4.65 10.29
N ASP A 44 -8.43 -5.19 10.31
CA ASP A 44 -9.37 -5.02 11.46
C ASP A 44 -8.76 -5.43 12.82
N SER A 45 -7.87 -6.42 12.82
CA SER A 45 -7.33 -7.03 14.05
C SER A 45 -5.82 -6.87 14.24
N LEU A 46 -5.12 -6.21 13.31
CA LEU A 46 -3.66 -6.11 13.33
C LEU A 46 -3.19 -4.67 13.21
N TRP A 47 -2.27 -4.28 14.10
CA TRP A 47 -1.64 -2.96 14.12
C TRP A 47 -0.12 -3.12 14.15
N LEU A 48 0.59 -2.21 13.48
CA LEU A 48 2.05 -2.08 13.52
C LEU A 48 2.43 -0.81 14.28
N ASN A 49 3.60 -0.82 14.91
CA ASN A 49 4.16 0.40 15.49
C ASN A 49 4.50 1.40 14.37
N LYS A 50 4.20 2.68 14.57
CA LYS A 50 4.51 3.75 13.59
C LYS A 50 6.00 3.86 13.27
N SER A 51 6.88 3.54 14.22
CA SER A 51 8.33 3.51 13.97
C SER A 51 8.72 2.57 12.84
N PHE A 52 7.91 1.55 12.62
CA PHE A 52 8.14 0.54 11.58
C PHE A 52 8.23 1.15 10.17
N LYS A 53 7.41 2.17 9.86
CA LYS A 53 7.50 2.88 8.57
C LYS A 53 8.91 3.44 8.36
N LYS A 54 9.49 4.10 9.37
CA LYS A 54 10.84 4.66 9.31
C LYS A 54 11.92 3.57 9.18
N GLU A 55 11.80 2.52 9.97
CA GLU A 55 12.73 1.38 9.91
C GLU A 55 12.68 0.68 8.56
N TYR A 56 11.48 0.54 7.98
CA TYR A 56 11.27 -0.04 6.68
C TYR A 56 11.95 0.78 5.57
N LEU A 57 11.76 2.10 5.56
CA LEU A 57 12.41 3.00 4.60
C LEU A 57 13.93 3.00 4.76
N GLN A 58 14.44 2.98 6.00
CA GLN A 58 15.88 2.89 6.26
C GLN A 58 16.45 1.58 5.70
N LYS A 59 15.79 0.45 5.89
CA LYS A 59 16.23 -0.83 5.32
C LYS A 59 16.23 -0.85 3.79
N ILE A 60 15.31 -0.11 3.17
CA ILE A 60 15.34 0.08 1.71
C ILE A 60 16.58 0.88 1.31
N ALA A 61 16.87 1.98 2.00
CA ALA A 61 18.01 2.84 1.71
C ALA A 61 19.36 2.12 1.92
N ASP A 62 19.45 1.27 2.93
CA ASP A 62 20.66 0.53 3.27
C ASP A 62 20.85 -0.75 2.43
N ALA A 63 19.86 -1.12 1.61
CA ALA A 63 19.91 -2.34 0.83
C ALA A 63 20.99 -2.24 -0.28
N PRO A 64 21.91 -3.21 -0.39
CA PRO A 64 22.94 -3.17 -1.42
C PRO A 64 22.34 -3.32 -2.82
N LEU A 65 22.81 -2.52 -3.75
CA LEU A 65 22.49 -2.68 -5.18
C LEU A 65 23.11 -3.97 -5.70
N ARG A 66 22.31 -4.86 -6.25
CA ARG A 66 22.76 -6.20 -6.66
C ARG A 66 23.40 -6.24 -8.03
N ASP A 67 22.79 -5.59 -9.01
CA ASP A 67 23.29 -5.49 -10.37
C ASP A 67 22.83 -4.16 -11.01
N LYS A 68 23.44 -3.82 -12.15
CA LYS A 68 23.11 -2.60 -12.91
C LYS A 68 22.04 -2.82 -13.98
N ARG A 69 21.33 -3.96 -13.95
CA ARG A 69 20.28 -4.25 -14.93
C ARG A 69 18.97 -3.60 -14.49
N TYR A 70 18.21 -3.15 -15.47
CA TYR A 70 16.85 -2.72 -15.22
C TYR A 70 16.02 -3.87 -14.64
N ARG A 71 15.37 -3.59 -13.50
CA ARG A 71 14.36 -4.46 -12.90
C ARG A 71 13.20 -3.62 -12.39
N TYR A 72 12.00 -3.99 -12.77
CA TYR A 72 10.81 -3.41 -12.13
C TYR A 72 10.84 -3.68 -10.62
N SER A 73 10.56 -2.63 -9.84
CA SER A 73 10.50 -2.73 -8.39
C SER A 73 9.52 -1.72 -7.81
N CYS A 74 8.65 -2.17 -6.92
CA CYS A 74 7.78 -1.31 -6.12
C CYS A 74 8.58 -0.29 -5.29
N VAL A 75 9.81 -0.61 -4.93
CA VAL A 75 10.70 0.26 -4.15
C VAL A 75 10.90 1.62 -4.83
N GLY A 76 11.00 1.65 -6.16
CA GLY A 76 11.12 2.91 -6.91
C GLY A 76 9.95 3.86 -6.65
N PHE A 77 8.73 3.35 -6.65
CA PHE A 77 7.53 4.14 -6.38
C PHE A 77 7.43 4.57 -4.90
N ILE A 78 7.89 3.73 -3.98
CA ILE A 78 7.98 4.07 -2.55
C ILE A 78 8.96 5.24 -2.34
N LEU A 79 10.10 5.23 -3.03
CA LEU A 79 11.07 6.33 -2.97
C LEU A 79 10.54 7.59 -3.65
N LEU A 80 9.83 7.47 -4.79
CA LEU A 80 9.17 8.61 -5.44
C LEU A 80 8.13 9.26 -4.53
N GLN A 81 7.38 8.48 -3.75
CA GLN A 81 6.51 9.04 -2.73
C GLN A 81 7.26 9.95 -1.75
N GLN A 82 8.43 9.51 -1.26
CA GLN A 82 9.23 10.34 -0.34
C GLN A 82 9.68 11.66 -1.00
N VAL A 83 9.98 11.63 -2.30
CA VAL A 83 10.29 12.86 -3.05
C VAL A 83 9.08 13.77 -3.17
N VAL A 84 7.90 13.23 -3.46
CA VAL A 84 6.64 14.00 -3.52
C VAL A 84 6.33 14.63 -2.17
N GLU A 85 6.35 13.84 -1.09
CA GLU A 85 6.08 14.33 0.28
C GLU A 85 7.07 15.41 0.71
N ALA A 86 8.35 15.26 0.39
CA ALA A 86 9.39 16.25 0.68
C ALA A 86 9.20 17.55 -0.12
N ARG A 87 8.72 17.47 -1.35
CA ARG A 87 8.46 18.67 -2.19
C ARG A 87 7.15 19.37 -1.86
N ALA A 88 6.11 18.60 -1.55
CA ALA A 88 4.80 19.12 -1.18
C ALA A 88 4.78 19.65 0.27
N GLY A 89 5.67 19.19 1.14
CA GLY A 89 5.68 19.53 2.56
C GLY A 89 4.52 18.93 3.35
N MET A 90 3.82 17.94 2.77
CA MET A 90 2.68 17.26 3.38
C MET A 90 2.61 15.78 2.95
N PRO A 91 1.84 14.93 3.66
CA PRO A 91 1.60 13.54 3.26
C PRO A 91 1.02 13.41 1.85
N MET A 92 1.39 12.34 1.14
CA MET A 92 0.99 12.14 -0.26
C MET A 92 -0.52 12.03 -0.43
N ASP A 93 -1.21 11.37 0.49
CA ASP A 93 -2.68 11.23 0.45
C ASP A 93 -3.38 12.59 0.58
N GLU A 94 -2.89 13.48 1.44
CA GLU A 94 -3.41 14.84 1.60
C GLU A 94 -3.11 15.69 0.35
N PHE A 95 -1.87 15.62 -0.15
CA PHE A 95 -1.46 16.33 -1.36
C PHE A 95 -2.35 15.95 -2.57
N LEU A 96 -2.52 14.65 -2.81
CA LEU A 96 -3.33 14.17 -3.93
C LEU A 96 -4.81 14.53 -3.77
N ALA A 97 -5.34 14.48 -2.56
CA ALA A 97 -6.71 14.89 -2.30
C ALA A 97 -6.92 16.38 -2.58
N GLN A 98 -5.99 17.24 -2.15
CA GLN A 98 -6.07 18.68 -2.30
C GLN A 98 -5.87 19.13 -3.76
N GLU A 99 -4.84 18.62 -4.43
CA GLU A 99 -4.43 19.13 -5.73
C GLU A 99 -5.16 18.45 -6.91
N PHE A 100 -5.66 17.23 -6.72
CA PHE A 100 -6.26 16.45 -7.80
C PHE A 100 -7.68 15.99 -7.49
N TYR A 101 -7.89 15.20 -6.45
CA TYR A 101 -9.15 14.48 -6.28
C TYR A 101 -10.32 15.43 -5.97
N THR A 102 -10.11 16.39 -5.07
CA THR A 102 -11.15 17.37 -4.72
C THR A 102 -11.48 18.32 -5.87
N PRO A 103 -10.50 18.95 -6.56
CA PRO A 103 -10.79 19.79 -7.72
C PRO A 103 -11.47 19.04 -8.88
N MET A 104 -11.17 17.76 -9.07
CA MET A 104 -11.82 16.91 -10.07
C MET A 104 -13.20 16.40 -9.64
N GLY A 105 -13.62 16.66 -8.41
CA GLY A 105 -14.89 16.17 -7.87
C GLY A 105 -14.92 14.67 -7.54
N LEU A 106 -13.75 14.01 -7.42
CA LEU A 106 -13.65 12.59 -7.10
C LEU A 106 -13.99 12.38 -5.62
N LYS A 107 -15.01 11.60 -5.35
CA LYS A 107 -15.52 11.38 -3.99
C LYS A 107 -15.19 9.99 -3.43
N ARG A 108 -14.83 9.07 -4.31
CA ARG A 108 -14.56 7.67 -4.00
C ARG A 108 -13.12 7.24 -4.31
N THR A 109 -12.27 8.20 -4.68
CA THR A 109 -10.85 7.98 -4.93
C THR A 109 -10.01 8.49 -3.78
N GLY A 110 -9.16 7.64 -3.23
CA GLY A 110 -8.26 8.03 -2.15
C GLY A 110 -7.60 6.85 -1.47
N TYR A 111 -6.69 7.20 -0.58
CA TYR A 111 -6.07 6.24 0.34
C TYR A 111 -6.93 6.10 1.60
N LEU A 112 -6.77 4.95 2.27
CA LEU A 112 -7.45 4.68 3.54
C LEU A 112 -8.99 4.89 3.43
N PRO A 113 -9.66 4.17 2.55
CA PRO A 113 -11.04 4.43 2.16
C PRO A 113 -12.03 4.39 3.34
N LEU A 114 -11.73 3.65 4.42
CA LEU A 114 -12.54 3.61 5.63
C LEU A 114 -12.61 4.95 6.40
N ARG A 115 -11.86 5.97 5.97
CA ARG A 115 -11.96 7.33 6.50
C ARG A 115 -13.13 8.13 5.90
N PHE A 116 -13.60 7.74 4.71
CA PHE A 116 -14.60 8.49 3.95
C PHE A 116 -15.70 7.62 3.30
N LEU A 117 -15.57 6.30 3.33
CA LEU A 117 -16.56 5.31 2.87
C LEU A 117 -16.92 4.37 4.01
N SER A 118 -18.15 3.88 4.02
CA SER A 118 -18.52 2.75 4.86
C SER A 118 -17.90 1.45 4.35
N LYS A 119 -17.74 0.47 5.22
CA LYS A 119 -17.12 -0.80 4.84
C LYS A 119 -17.93 -1.55 3.78
N GLU A 120 -19.25 -1.41 3.81
CA GLU A 120 -20.20 -2.04 2.89
C GLU A 120 -20.08 -1.51 1.46
N GLU A 121 -19.57 -0.28 1.29
CA GLU A 121 -19.34 0.33 -0.02
C GLU A 121 -18.02 -0.12 -0.67
N ILE A 122 -17.18 -0.83 0.07
CA ILE A 122 -15.87 -1.25 -0.39
C ILE A 122 -15.89 -2.74 -0.71
N VAL A 123 -15.54 -3.10 -1.92
CA VAL A 123 -15.44 -4.51 -2.32
C VAL A 123 -14.24 -5.16 -1.63
N PRO A 124 -14.40 -6.36 -1.05
CA PRO A 124 -13.26 -7.13 -0.54
C PRO A 124 -12.22 -7.38 -1.63
N SER A 125 -10.95 -7.15 -1.33
CA SER A 125 -9.89 -7.29 -2.34
C SER A 125 -9.39 -8.72 -2.49
N SER A 126 -8.93 -9.33 -1.41
CA SER A 126 -8.37 -10.68 -1.44
C SER A 126 -8.23 -11.26 -0.04
N VAL A 127 -7.98 -12.56 0.04
CA VAL A 127 -7.51 -13.23 1.24
C VAL A 127 -6.00 -13.03 1.34
N ASP A 128 -5.53 -12.52 2.47
CA ASP A 128 -4.11 -12.53 2.81
C ASP A 128 -3.81 -13.75 3.69
N PRO A 129 -3.19 -14.81 3.15
CA PRO A 129 -2.95 -16.03 3.91
C PRO A 129 -1.70 -15.96 4.79
N PHE A 130 -0.85 -14.95 4.63
CA PHE A 130 0.47 -14.92 5.25
C PHE A 130 0.56 -13.97 6.45
N LEU A 131 0.29 -12.69 6.23
CA LEU A 131 0.49 -11.65 7.25
C LEU A 131 -0.76 -11.43 8.08
N ARG A 132 -1.90 -11.15 7.45
CA ARG A 132 -3.13 -10.74 8.13
C ARG A 132 -4.13 -11.87 8.34
N LYS A 133 -3.98 -12.96 7.59
CA LYS A 133 -4.76 -14.21 7.68
C LYS A 133 -6.27 -13.99 7.66
N THR A 134 -6.70 -13.04 6.85
CA THR A 134 -8.11 -12.64 6.72
C THR A 134 -8.41 -12.13 5.33
N VAL A 135 -9.69 -12.02 4.99
CA VAL A 135 -10.15 -11.26 3.84
C VAL A 135 -9.95 -9.78 4.10
N LEU A 136 -9.33 -9.08 3.18
CA LEU A 136 -9.07 -7.65 3.29
C LEU A 136 -10.18 -6.85 2.62
N GLN A 137 -10.72 -5.88 3.35
CA GLN A 137 -11.75 -4.96 2.89
C GLN A 137 -11.48 -3.57 3.47
N GLY A 138 -11.16 -2.61 2.59
CA GLY A 138 -10.79 -1.27 3.00
C GLY A 138 -9.33 -1.09 3.46
N PHE A 139 -8.52 -2.12 3.34
CA PHE A 139 -7.07 -2.09 3.63
C PHE A 139 -6.25 -2.44 2.40
N ALA A 140 -5.10 -1.79 2.23
CA ALA A 140 -4.19 -2.08 1.13
C ALA A 140 -3.76 -3.55 1.15
N HIS A 141 -3.97 -4.28 0.03
CA HIS A 141 -3.58 -5.68 -0.07
C HIS A 141 -2.07 -5.86 -0.09
N ASP A 142 -1.36 -4.97 -0.79
CA ASP A 142 0.11 -4.98 -0.85
C ASP A 142 0.72 -4.81 0.54
N GLU A 143 1.61 -5.73 0.91
CA GLU A 143 2.24 -5.74 2.23
C GLU A 143 3.14 -4.52 2.45
N SER A 144 3.83 -4.06 1.39
CA SER A 144 4.70 -2.88 1.47
C SER A 144 3.90 -1.61 1.74
N ALA A 145 2.73 -1.49 1.12
CA ALA A 145 1.80 -0.39 1.36
C ALA A 145 1.20 -0.48 2.78
N ALA A 146 0.82 -1.69 3.22
CA ALA A 146 0.33 -1.90 4.58
C ALA A 146 1.37 -1.51 5.63
N PHE A 147 2.65 -1.83 5.42
CA PHE A 147 3.76 -1.44 6.30
C PHE A 147 4.00 0.07 6.37
N GLN A 148 3.54 0.80 5.39
CA GLN A 148 3.57 2.26 5.37
C GLN A 148 2.27 2.90 5.88
N GLY A 149 1.35 2.08 6.41
CA GLY A 149 0.07 2.55 6.95
C GLY A 149 -1.03 2.69 5.90
N GLY A 150 -0.89 2.04 4.75
CA GLY A 150 -1.88 2.04 3.67
C GLY A 150 -1.73 3.18 2.66
N VAL A 151 -0.83 4.12 2.89
CA VAL A 151 -0.48 5.20 1.95
C VAL A 151 0.91 4.93 1.38
N SER A 152 0.99 4.51 0.13
CA SER A 152 2.26 4.19 -0.51
C SER A 152 2.25 4.46 -2.01
N GLY A 153 3.38 4.91 -2.55
CA GLY A 153 3.52 5.23 -3.96
C GLY A 153 3.36 4.03 -4.90
N ASN A 154 3.49 2.81 -4.38
CA ASN A 154 3.34 1.59 -5.18
C ASN A 154 1.94 0.96 -5.12
N ALA A 155 1.15 1.23 -4.08
CA ALA A 155 -0.17 0.63 -3.88
C ALA A 155 -0.96 1.34 -2.77
N GLY A 156 -2.23 0.96 -2.59
CA GLY A 156 -3.08 1.44 -1.50
C GLY A 156 -4.14 2.45 -1.92
N LEU A 157 -4.17 2.84 -3.19
CA LEU A 157 -5.25 3.67 -3.73
C LEU A 157 -6.51 2.84 -3.97
N PHE A 158 -7.65 3.39 -3.57
CA PHE A 158 -8.99 2.88 -3.85
C PHE A 158 -9.72 3.86 -4.75
N SER A 159 -10.55 3.34 -5.65
CA SER A 159 -11.33 4.15 -6.58
C SER A 159 -12.48 3.37 -7.17
N THR A 160 -13.30 4.02 -8.00
CA THR A 160 -14.29 3.40 -8.88
C THR A 160 -13.82 3.44 -10.33
N ALA A 161 -14.40 2.61 -11.18
CA ALA A 161 -14.06 2.60 -12.61
C ALA A 161 -14.31 3.96 -13.28
N GLU A 162 -15.39 4.64 -12.89
CA GLU A 162 -15.72 5.98 -13.41
C GLU A 162 -14.67 7.02 -13.03
N GLU A 163 -14.28 7.07 -11.76
CA GLU A 163 -13.31 8.05 -11.29
C GLU A 163 -11.90 7.78 -11.83
N VAL A 164 -11.53 6.50 -12.00
CA VAL A 164 -10.30 6.14 -12.72
C VAL A 164 -10.33 6.63 -14.16
N ALA A 165 -11.46 6.47 -14.87
CA ALA A 165 -11.60 6.97 -16.24
C ALA A 165 -11.46 8.49 -16.32
N GLN A 166 -11.96 9.25 -15.34
CA GLN A 166 -11.78 10.72 -15.26
C GLN A 166 -10.31 11.09 -15.08
N ILE A 167 -9.55 10.35 -14.23
CA ILE A 167 -8.10 10.57 -14.05
C ILE A 167 -7.38 10.33 -15.39
N TYR A 168 -7.69 9.25 -16.09
CA TYR A 168 -7.08 8.98 -17.41
C TYR A 168 -7.47 10.04 -18.45
N GLN A 169 -8.71 10.53 -18.42
CA GLN A 169 -9.14 11.61 -19.30
C GLN A 169 -8.35 12.90 -19.05
N MET A 170 -8.08 13.23 -17.80
CA MET A 170 -7.23 14.37 -17.43
C MET A 170 -5.81 14.23 -17.99
N LEU A 171 -5.24 13.03 -17.99
CA LEU A 171 -3.88 12.78 -18.49
C LEU A 171 -3.79 12.79 -20.03
N LEU A 172 -4.91 12.69 -20.74
CA LEU A 172 -4.97 12.68 -22.20
C LEU A 172 -5.19 14.08 -22.80
N ASN A 173 -5.56 15.06 -22.00
CA ASN A 173 -5.79 16.46 -22.40
C ASN A 173 -4.62 17.33 -21.97
#